data_ace518a5ae26b3b7060af7d527e8151e
#
_entry.id   ace518a5ae26b3b7060af7d527e8151e
#
_cell.length_a   1.000
_cell.length_b   1.000
_cell.length_c   1.000
_cell.angle_alpha   90.00
_cell.angle_beta   90.00
_cell.angle_gamma   90.00
#
_symmetry.space_group_name_H-M   'P 1'
#
loop_
_entity.id
_entity.type
_entity.pdbx_description
1 polymer ?
#
loop_
_entity_poly.entity_id
_entity_poly.type
_entity_poly.pdbx_seq_one_letter_code
_entity_poly.pdbx_strand_id
1 'polypeptide(L)'
;MAAVKRFITVPCGKCHDCLSKRRREWSFRLEQELKVSTSALFLTLTYNDENIPFNHEGECTLKKVDVQLFFKRLRANLSRGYQSTTTDGKVSKIASNPPQIRYYAVGEYGSNTERPHYHIILFNLPPDYEVITKSWTLGNVFFGDVETRVS
;
A
#
# COMPACT_ATOMS: atom_id res chain seq x y z
N MET A 1 -17.43 47.67 25.36
CA MET A 1 -16.18 47.09 24.82
C MET A 1 -16.52 46.32 23.57
N ALA A 2 -15.98 46.70 22.41
CA ALA A 2 -16.22 46.03 21.16
C ALA A 2 -15.40 44.73 21.12
N ALA A 3 -16.05 43.59 20.81
CA ALA A 3 -15.39 42.32 20.68
C ALA A 3 -14.47 42.33 19.45
N VAL A 4 -13.17 42.16 19.66
CA VAL A 4 -12.19 42.02 18.56
C VAL A 4 -12.40 40.66 17.92
N LYS A 5 -12.93 40.60 16.69
CA LYS A 5 -13.03 39.42 15.89
C LYS A 5 -11.63 39.00 15.46
N ARG A 6 -11.13 37.89 15.97
CA ARG A 6 -9.89 37.23 15.51
C ARG A 6 -10.22 36.26 14.40
N PHE A 7 -9.63 36.45 13.23
CA PHE A 7 -9.73 35.49 12.15
C PHE A 7 -8.57 34.48 12.24
N ILE A 8 -8.88 33.20 12.16
CA ILE A 8 -7.88 32.13 12.11
C ILE A 8 -7.93 31.54 10.71
N THR A 9 -6.80 31.56 10.01
CA THR A 9 -6.67 30.90 8.70
C THR A 9 -6.51 29.40 8.90
N VAL A 10 -7.42 28.63 8.34
CA VAL A 10 -7.38 27.15 8.37
C VAL A 10 -7.12 26.60 6.99
N PRO A 11 -6.32 25.51 6.84
CA PRO A 11 -6.08 24.87 5.55
C PRO A 11 -7.38 24.32 4.94
N CYS A 12 -7.66 24.62 3.68
CA CYS A 12 -8.84 24.12 2.99
C CYS A 12 -8.71 22.62 2.61
N GLY A 13 -7.49 22.09 2.57
CA GLY A 13 -7.19 20.71 2.22
C GLY A 13 -7.28 20.36 0.72
N LYS A 14 -7.72 21.31 -0.13
CA LYS A 14 -8.01 21.05 -1.55
C LYS A 14 -7.19 21.91 -2.52
N CYS A 15 -6.72 23.09 -2.12
CA CYS A 15 -5.90 23.96 -2.98
C CYS A 15 -4.50 23.36 -3.18
N HIS A 16 -3.80 23.85 -4.21
CA HIS A 16 -2.45 23.39 -4.57
C HIS A 16 -1.49 23.41 -3.37
N ASP A 17 -1.49 24.47 -2.57
CA ASP A 17 -0.58 24.61 -1.42
C ASP A 17 -0.88 23.57 -0.33
N CYS A 18 -2.17 23.33 -0.04
CA CYS A 18 -2.57 22.30 0.92
C CYS A 18 -2.21 20.89 0.44
N LEU A 19 -2.37 20.61 -0.85
CA LEU A 19 -2.00 19.31 -1.44
C LEU A 19 -0.48 19.14 -1.45
N SER A 20 0.27 20.17 -1.81
CA SER A 20 1.73 20.18 -1.80
C SER A 20 2.29 19.99 -0.38
N LYS A 21 1.69 20.67 0.62
CA LYS A 21 2.03 20.47 2.03
C LYS A 21 1.78 19.03 2.45
N ARG A 22 0.61 18.47 2.15
CA ARG A 22 0.29 17.07 2.47
C ARG A 22 1.26 16.10 1.82
N ARG A 23 1.65 16.32 0.56
CA ARG A 23 2.66 15.49 -0.14
C ARG A 23 3.99 15.51 0.60
N ARG A 24 4.52 16.68 0.94
CA ARG A 24 5.79 16.83 1.69
C ARG A 24 5.74 16.14 3.05
N GLU A 25 4.63 16.28 3.78
CA GLU A 25 4.45 15.64 5.09
C GLU A 25 4.46 14.10 4.96
N TRP A 26 3.84 13.54 3.93
CA TRP A 26 3.87 12.10 3.69
C TRP A 26 5.25 11.64 3.21
N SER A 27 5.90 12.34 2.28
CA SER A 27 7.27 12.01 1.86
C SER A 27 8.21 11.97 3.06
N PHE A 28 8.18 12.99 3.90
CA PHE A 28 8.99 13.02 5.12
C PHE A 28 8.73 11.81 6.04
N ARG A 29 7.47 11.45 6.27
CA ARG A 29 7.13 10.28 7.12
C ARG A 29 7.64 8.98 6.51
N LEU A 30 7.47 8.80 5.19
CA LEU A 30 7.96 7.61 4.49
C LEU A 30 9.48 7.52 4.51
N GLU A 31 10.19 8.64 4.33
CA GLU A 31 11.65 8.69 4.47
C GLU A 31 12.12 8.31 5.88
N GLN A 32 11.43 8.78 6.93
CA GLN A 32 11.77 8.39 8.30
C GLN A 32 11.49 6.88 8.54
N GLU A 33 10.39 6.36 8.01
CA GLU A 33 10.10 4.92 8.10
C GLU A 33 11.14 4.08 7.36
N LEU A 34 11.58 4.51 6.16
CA LEU A 34 12.67 3.86 5.41
C LEU A 34 13.96 3.72 6.22
N LYS A 35 14.34 4.75 7.00
CA LYS A 35 15.56 4.74 7.80
C LYS A 35 15.55 3.71 8.92
N VAL A 36 14.39 3.37 9.45
CA VAL A 36 14.24 2.45 10.59
C VAL A 36 13.74 1.07 10.17
N SER A 37 13.35 0.91 8.93
CA SER A 37 12.84 -0.35 8.38
C SER A 37 13.98 -1.24 7.88
N THR A 38 13.85 -2.55 8.07
CA THR A 38 14.83 -3.54 7.58
C THR A 38 14.73 -3.78 6.08
N SER A 39 13.57 -3.49 5.49
CA SER A 39 13.30 -3.61 4.06
C SER A 39 12.14 -2.70 3.66
N ALA A 40 12.11 -2.32 2.38
CA ALA A 40 10.96 -1.64 1.79
C ALA A 40 10.73 -2.17 0.38
N LEU A 41 9.48 -2.42 0.04
CA LEU A 41 9.05 -2.97 -1.24
C LEU A 41 7.87 -2.18 -1.78
N PHE A 42 7.94 -1.77 -3.04
CA PHE A 42 6.83 -1.14 -3.73
C PHE A 42 5.98 -2.19 -4.43
N LEU A 43 4.67 -2.15 -4.22
CA LEU A 43 3.70 -3.05 -4.82
C LEU A 43 2.65 -2.27 -5.59
N THR A 44 2.22 -2.84 -6.72
CA THR A 44 0.96 -2.43 -7.37
C THR A 44 0.03 -3.63 -7.40
N LEU A 45 -1.12 -3.51 -6.74
CA LEU A 45 -2.18 -4.51 -6.75
C LEU A 45 -3.25 -4.11 -7.76
N THR A 46 -3.50 -4.97 -8.74
CA THR A 46 -4.54 -4.74 -9.76
C THR A 46 -5.60 -5.81 -9.67
N TYR A 47 -6.82 -5.49 -10.12
CA TYR A 47 -7.90 -6.45 -10.24
C TYR A 47 -7.86 -7.16 -11.61
N ASN A 48 -8.23 -8.44 -11.65
CA ASN A 48 -8.61 -9.11 -12.89
C ASN A 48 -10.07 -8.75 -13.25
N ASP A 49 -10.53 -9.15 -14.43
CA ASP A 49 -11.86 -8.77 -14.92
C ASP A 49 -13.00 -9.39 -14.11
N GLU A 50 -12.75 -10.55 -13.50
CA GLU A 50 -13.75 -11.27 -12.70
C GLU A 50 -13.98 -10.65 -11.32
N ASN A 51 -12.96 -9.97 -10.76
CA ASN A 51 -12.97 -9.47 -9.39
C ASN A 51 -13.02 -7.94 -9.28
N ILE A 52 -13.02 -7.24 -10.42
CA ILE A 52 -13.09 -5.78 -10.41
C ILE A 52 -14.40 -5.32 -9.76
N PRO A 53 -14.34 -4.50 -8.70
CA PRO A 53 -15.54 -4.04 -8.03
C PRO A 53 -16.21 -2.91 -8.78
N PHE A 54 -17.55 -2.90 -8.75
CA PHE A 54 -18.38 -1.84 -9.32
C PHE A 54 -19.18 -1.15 -8.21
N ASN A 55 -19.45 0.13 -8.42
CA ASN A 55 -20.38 0.90 -7.59
C ASN A 55 -21.83 0.65 -8.05
N HIS A 56 -22.79 1.27 -7.38
CA HIS A 56 -24.22 1.14 -7.72
C HIS A 56 -24.60 1.77 -9.07
N GLU A 57 -23.72 2.58 -9.65
CA GLU A 57 -23.90 3.21 -10.96
C GLU A 57 -23.29 2.37 -12.10
N GLY A 58 -22.64 1.24 -11.75
CA GLY A 58 -21.99 0.36 -12.71
C GLY A 58 -20.57 0.79 -13.11
N GLU A 59 -19.96 1.74 -12.38
CA GLU A 59 -18.60 2.18 -12.63
C GLU A 59 -17.61 1.40 -11.75
N CYS A 60 -16.41 1.15 -12.29
CA CYS A 60 -15.33 0.54 -11.52
C CYS A 60 -14.99 1.39 -10.30
N THR A 61 -14.82 0.76 -9.14
CA THR A 61 -14.59 1.49 -7.89
C THR A 61 -13.49 0.88 -7.02
N LEU A 62 -12.85 1.72 -6.21
CA LEU A 62 -11.91 1.28 -5.18
C LEU A 62 -12.68 0.67 -3.99
N LYS A 63 -12.23 -0.50 -3.52
CA LYS A 63 -12.84 -1.19 -2.40
C LYS A 63 -11.84 -1.40 -1.27
N LYS A 64 -11.86 -0.51 -0.27
CA LYS A 64 -10.93 -0.50 0.87
C LYS A 64 -10.84 -1.86 1.58
N VAL A 65 -11.95 -2.60 1.66
CA VAL A 65 -12.01 -3.90 2.33
C VAL A 65 -11.06 -4.91 1.68
N ASP A 66 -10.88 -4.86 0.37
CA ASP A 66 -10.03 -5.81 -0.35
C ASP A 66 -8.55 -5.67 0.05
N VAL A 67 -8.08 -4.42 0.21
CA VAL A 67 -6.72 -4.15 0.75
C VAL A 67 -6.61 -4.58 2.22
N GLN A 68 -7.64 -4.35 3.02
CA GLN A 68 -7.65 -4.82 4.43
C GLN A 68 -7.57 -6.36 4.51
N LEU A 69 -8.31 -7.06 3.66
CA LEU A 69 -8.27 -8.52 3.57
C LEU A 69 -6.93 -9.04 3.03
N PHE A 70 -6.32 -8.35 2.08
CA PHE A 70 -4.96 -8.63 1.64
C PHE A 70 -3.98 -8.63 2.81
N PHE A 71 -3.93 -7.56 3.59
CA PHE A 71 -3.04 -7.49 4.76
C PHE A 71 -3.37 -8.50 5.85
N LYS A 72 -4.64 -8.84 6.03
CA LYS A 72 -5.06 -9.89 6.96
C LYS A 72 -4.53 -11.26 6.51
N ARG A 73 -4.68 -11.59 5.22
CA ARG A 73 -4.15 -12.83 4.64
C ARG A 73 -2.62 -12.87 4.70
N LEU A 74 -1.96 -11.76 4.32
CA LEU A 74 -0.50 -11.66 4.36
C LEU A 74 0.05 -11.94 5.75
N ARG A 75 -0.48 -11.31 6.78
CA ARG A 75 -0.08 -11.55 8.18
C ARG A 75 -0.38 -12.99 8.62
N ALA A 76 -1.51 -13.54 8.25
CA ALA A 76 -1.86 -14.93 8.56
C ALA A 76 -0.92 -15.93 7.88
N ASN A 77 -0.55 -15.70 6.63
CA ASN A 77 0.38 -16.56 5.90
C ASN A 77 1.79 -16.51 6.51
N LEU A 78 2.25 -15.33 6.89
CA LEU A 78 3.54 -15.16 7.58
C LEU A 78 3.56 -15.84 8.95
N SER A 79 2.49 -15.73 9.74
CA SER A 79 2.41 -16.34 11.08
C SER A 79 2.33 -17.87 11.06
N ARG A 80 1.82 -18.46 9.97
CA ARG A 80 1.76 -19.92 9.80
C ARG A 80 3.09 -20.55 9.39
N GLY A 81 4.16 -19.77 9.23
CA GLY A 81 5.45 -20.27 8.78
C GLY A 81 5.39 -20.70 7.32
N TYR A 82 5.03 -19.77 6.46
CA TYR A 82 4.98 -20.00 5.02
C TYR A 82 6.29 -20.61 4.52
N GLN A 83 6.21 -21.71 3.78
CA GLN A 83 7.35 -22.32 3.11
C GLN A 83 7.51 -21.69 1.74
N SER A 84 8.52 -20.88 1.57
CA SER A 84 8.94 -20.39 0.26
C SER A 84 9.89 -21.40 -0.38
N THR A 85 9.61 -21.77 -1.62
CA THR A 85 10.53 -22.56 -2.42
C THR A 85 11.39 -21.58 -3.21
N THR A 86 12.67 -21.51 -2.87
CA THR A 86 13.62 -20.71 -3.65
C THR A 86 13.83 -21.31 -5.03
N THR A 87 14.31 -20.51 -5.99
CA THR A 87 14.65 -20.93 -7.37
C THR A 87 15.60 -22.15 -7.41
N ASP A 88 16.33 -22.41 -6.32
CA ASP A 88 17.22 -23.57 -6.14
C ASP A 88 16.55 -24.81 -5.53
N GLY A 89 15.22 -24.80 -5.40
CA GLY A 89 14.46 -25.94 -4.86
C GLY A 89 14.61 -26.14 -3.35
N LYS A 90 15.27 -25.23 -2.61
CA LYS A 90 15.37 -25.28 -1.16
C LYS A 90 14.16 -24.66 -0.51
N VAL A 91 13.49 -25.46 0.34
CA VAL A 91 12.38 -24.97 1.17
C VAL A 91 12.95 -24.26 2.38
N SER A 92 12.84 -22.92 2.45
CA SER A 92 13.19 -22.17 3.65
C SER A 92 11.93 -21.96 4.51
N LYS A 93 11.98 -22.39 5.77
CA LYS A 93 10.98 -22.02 6.76
C LYS A 93 11.23 -20.58 7.17
N ILE A 94 10.30 -19.68 6.93
CA ILE A 94 10.32 -18.35 7.52
C ILE A 94 10.08 -18.50 9.02
N ALA A 95 10.90 -17.81 9.81
CA ALA A 95 10.91 -17.88 11.25
C ALA A 95 9.49 -17.72 11.85
N SER A 96 9.27 -18.41 12.97
CA SER A 96 8.01 -18.45 13.73
C SER A 96 7.58 -17.10 14.34
N ASN A 97 8.34 -16.04 14.11
CA ASN A 97 8.05 -14.69 14.59
C ASN A 97 7.91 -13.76 13.37
N PRO A 98 6.67 -13.53 12.87
CA PRO A 98 6.48 -12.71 11.70
C PRO A 98 6.97 -11.27 11.97
N PRO A 99 7.66 -10.65 11.02
CA PRO A 99 8.09 -9.26 11.15
C PRO A 99 6.87 -8.36 11.32
N GLN A 100 6.99 -7.31 12.11
CA GLN A 100 5.94 -6.30 12.26
C GLN A 100 5.84 -5.49 10.97
N ILE A 101 4.98 -5.93 10.08
CA ILE A 101 4.74 -5.28 8.79
C ILE A 101 4.06 -3.93 9.00
N ARG A 102 4.65 -2.88 8.42
CA ARG A 102 4.06 -1.57 8.25
C ARG A 102 3.81 -1.30 6.78
N TYR A 103 2.89 -0.44 6.47
CA TYR A 103 2.58 -0.12 5.07
C TYR A 103 1.98 1.28 4.91
N TYR A 104 2.18 1.82 3.73
CA TYR A 104 1.46 2.96 3.20
C TYR A 104 0.74 2.52 1.92
N ALA A 105 -0.56 2.77 1.81
CA ALA A 105 -1.36 2.33 0.67
C ALA A 105 -2.20 3.48 0.13
N VAL A 106 -2.21 3.61 -1.19
CA VAL A 106 -3.01 4.60 -1.93
C VAL A 106 -3.78 3.87 -3.01
N GLY A 107 -5.06 4.17 -3.14
CA GLY A 107 -5.88 3.74 -4.28
C GLY A 107 -5.85 4.78 -5.37
N GLU A 108 -5.81 4.33 -6.62
CA GLU A 108 -5.76 5.16 -7.81
C GLU A 108 -6.62 4.54 -8.91
N TYR A 109 -7.11 5.37 -9.83
CA TYR A 109 -7.76 4.94 -11.06
C TYR A 109 -6.81 5.15 -12.23
N GLY A 110 -6.70 4.15 -13.11
CA GLY A 110 -5.83 4.24 -14.30
C GLY A 110 -6.28 5.35 -15.24
N SER A 111 -5.33 6.14 -15.73
CA SER A 111 -5.60 7.32 -16.56
C SER A 111 -6.32 7.01 -17.88
N ASN A 112 -6.14 5.81 -18.44
CA ASN A 112 -6.72 5.42 -19.73
C ASN A 112 -7.93 4.50 -19.60
N THR A 113 -7.98 3.68 -18.55
CA THR A 113 -8.99 2.62 -18.40
C THR A 113 -9.87 2.80 -17.18
N GLU A 114 -9.58 3.79 -16.35
CA GLU A 114 -10.24 4.07 -15.07
C GLU A 114 -10.31 2.83 -14.13
N ARG A 115 -9.51 1.81 -14.41
CA ARG A 115 -9.46 0.60 -13.57
C ARG A 115 -8.85 0.91 -12.22
N PRO A 116 -9.52 0.54 -11.12
CA PRO A 116 -9.00 0.75 -9.78
C PRO A 116 -7.77 -0.14 -9.53
N HIS A 117 -6.77 0.42 -8.89
CA HIS A 117 -5.57 -0.28 -8.43
C HIS A 117 -5.02 0.36 -7.17
N TYR A 118 -4.12 -0.34 -6.50
CA TYR A 118 -3.51 0.14 -5.26
C TYR A 118 -2.00 0.15 -5.40
N HIS A 119 -1.39 1.28 -5.04
CA HIS A 119 0.04 1.39 -4.82
C HIS A 119 0.33 1.26 -3.33
N ILE A 120 1.28 0.41 -2.98
CA ILE A 120 1.61 0.10 -1.60
C ILE A 120 3.11 0.16 -1.42
N ILE A 121 3.57 0.86 -0.39
CA ILE A 121 4.92 0.70 0.15
C ILE A 121 4.79 -0.21 1.37
N LEU A 122 5.47 -1.35 1.31
CA LEU A 122 5.46 -2.36 2.34
C LEU A 122 6.82 -2.41 3.03
N PHE A 123 6.84 -2.23 4.34
CA PHE A 123 8.05 -2.17 5.16
C PHE A 123 8.20 -3.41 6.04
N ASN A 124 9.45 -3.77 6.35
CA ASN A 124 9.84 -4.85 7.26
C ASN A 124 9.42 -6.25 6.81
N LEU A 125 9.14 -6.45 5.54
CA LEU A 125 8.94 -7.77 4.97
C LEU A 125 10.18 -8.16 4.17
N PRO A 126 10.82 -9.31 4.45
CA PRO A 126 11.80 -9.88 3.55
C PRO A 126 11.19 -10.04 2.14
N PRO A 127 11.97 -9.92 1.07
CA PRO A 127 11.46 -10.00 -0.30
C PRO A 127 11.00 -11.43 -0.62
N ASP A 128 9.85 -11.80 -0.06
CA ASP A 128 9.13 -13.04 -0.35
C ASP A 128 7.95 -12.74 -1.25
N TYR A 129 8.22 -12.69 -2.54
CA TYR A 129 7.24 -12.37 -3.58
C TYR A 129 6.09 -13.37 -3.63
N GLU A 130 6.35 -14.62 -3.28
CA GLU A 130 5.36 -15.68 -3.34
C GLU A 130 4.27 -15.51 -2.29
N VAL A 131 4.64 -15.20 -1.03
CA VAL A 131 3.66 -14.98 0.03
C VAL A 131 2.80 -13.76 -0.25
N ILE A 132 3.39 -12.71 -0.84
CA ILE A 132 2.67 -11.50 -1.22
C ILE A 132 1.65 -11.82 -2.31
N THR A 133 2.09 -12.49 -3.40
CA THR A 133 1.24 -12.85 -4.54
C THR A 133 0.10 -13.76 -4.10
N LYS A 134 0.35 -14.77 -3.28
CA LYS A 134 -0.69 -15.65 -2.73
C LYS A 134 -1.68 -14.94 -1.80
N SER A 135 -1.30 -13.81 -1.24
CA SER A 135 -2.17 -13.03 -0.36
C SER A 135 -3.12 -12.10 -1.11
N TRP A 136 -2.83 -11.75 -2.37
CA TRP A 136 -3.72 -11.03 -3.25
C TRP A 136 -4.40 -11.99 -4.22
N THR A 137 -5.68 -12.29 -3.97
CA THR A 137 -6.45 -13.29 -4.73
C THR A 137 -7.38 -12.69 -5.78
N LEU A 138 -7.35 -11.36 -5.96
CA LEU A 138 -8.32 -10.64 -6.78
C LEU A 138 -7.73 -10.18 -8.12
N GLY A 139 -6.47 -10.51 -8.41
CA GLY A 139 -5.79 -10.12 -9.64
C GLY A 139 -4.28 -10.26 -9.55
N ASN A 140 -3.54 -9.31 -10.12
CA ASN A 140 -2.10 -9.39 -10.24
C ASN A 140 -1.38 -8.50 -9.23
N VAL A 141 -0.15 -8.89 -8.88
CA VAL A 141 0.78 -8.11 -8.06
C VAL A 141 2.00 -7.78 -8.91
N PHE A 142 2.31 -6.51 -9.01
CA PHE A 142 3.54 -6.03 -9.65
C PHE A 142 4.47 -5.49 -8.58
N PHE A 143 5.76 -5.73 -8.73
CA PHE A 143 6.81 -5.34 -7.80
C PHE A 143 7.68 -4.26 -8.42
N GLY A 144 8.11 -3.30 -7.62
CA GLY A 144 9.00 -2.22 -8.01
C GLY A 144 9.91 -1.80 -6.88
N ASP A 145 10.98 -1.10 -7.22
CA ASP A 145 11.92 -0.56 -6.26
C ASP A 145 11.39 0.74 -5.65
N VAL A 146 11.64 0.91 -4.37
CA VAL A 146 11.25 2.13 -3.63
C VAL A 146 12.18 3.29 -3.97
N GLU A 147 13.46 3.04 -4.25
CA GLU A 147 14.47 4.07 -4.53
C GLU A 147 14.15 4.93 -5.75
N THR A 148 13.46 4.38 -6.76
CA THR A 148 13.08 5.10 -7.98
C THR A 148 11.80 5.90 -7.86
N ARG A 149 11.07 5.83 -6.74
CA ARG A 149 9.74 6.40 -6.58
C ARG A 149 9.61 7.47 -5.49
N VAL A 150 10.66 7.69 -4.70
CA VAL A 150 10.68 8.69 -3.60
C VAL A 150 11.46 9.96 -3.97
N SER A 151 12.09 9.98 -5.15
CA SER A 151 12.83 11.14 -5.70
C SER A 151 11.95 12.04 -6.56
#